data_f516a4f8812839b84e1b4daa48eeb05d
#
_entry.id   f516a4f8812839b84e1b4daa48eeb05d
#
_cell.length_a   1.000
_cell.length_b   1.000
_cell.length_c   1.000
_cell.angle_alpha   90.00
_cell.angle_beta   90.00
_cell.angle_gamma   90.00
#
_symmetry.space_group_name_H-M   'P 1'
#
loop_
_entity.id
_entity.type
_entity.pdbx_description
1 polymer ?
#
loop_
_entity_poly.entity_id
_entity_poly.type
_entity_poly.pdbx_seq_one_letter_code
_entity_poly.pdbx_strand_id
1 'polypeptide(L)'
;KQTLLGATGTGKTFTMAHVIANISKPTLVIAHNKTLAAQLAQEFREFFPEHAVHYFVSYYDYYQPEAYMPVTDTFIEKDAQINKEIDRLRHATTQALLTRKDVIIVASVSCLYGLGSPKQYEEKNTRLSIGDKINRNDLMRKLVDIHFERTNADLSPGQFRSTGARLDVMPVSETFMYSIELMGNSITKILKIDPI
;
A
#
# COMPACT_ATOMS: atom_id res chain seq x y z
N LYS A 1 -12.94 -27.52 -3.03
CA LYS A 1 -12.36 -26.96 -4.27
C LYS A 1 -13.37 -27.05 -5.39
N GLN A 2 -13.54 -25.99 -6.16
CA GLN A 2 -14.47 -25.91 -7.28
C GLN A 2 -13.75 -25.35 -8.50
N THR A 3 -14.17 -25.72 -9.69
CA THR A 3 -13.65 -25.22 -10.96
C THR A 3 -14.79 -24.61 -11.75
N LEU A 4 -14.65 -23.32 -12.12
CA LEU A 4 -15.57 -22.62 -13.02
C LEU A 4 -14.98 -22.63 -14.43
N LEU A 5 -15.53 -23.45 -15.31
CA LEU A 5 -15.13 -23.56 -16.70
C LEU A 5 -16.02 -22.69 -17.59
N GLY A 6 -15.42 -21.94 -18.49
CA GLY A 6 -16.12 -21.09 -19.44
C GLY A 6 -15.16 -20.42 -20.42
N ALA A 7 -15.64 -20.15 -21.64
CA ALA A 7 -14.89 -19.40 -22.64
C ALA A 7 -14.63 -17.94 -22.20
N THR A 8 -13.78 -17.23 -22.91
CA THR A 8 -13.59 -15.79 -22.70
C THR A 8 -14.89 -15.04 -22.95
N GLY A 9 -15.21 -14.05 -22.13
CA GLY A 9 -16.43 -13.24 -22.25
C GLY A 9 -17.71 -13.87 -21.69
N THR A 10 -17.67 -15.04 -21.06
CA THR A 10 -18.87 -15.71 -20.49
C THR A 10 -19.26 -15.22 -19.09
N GLY A 11 -18.72 -14.11 -18.63
CA GLY A 11 -19.08 -13.53 -17.33
C GLY A 11 -18.48 -14.23 -16.11
N LYS A 12 -17.34 -14.92 -16.24
CA LYS A 12 -16.69 -15.59 -15.10
C LYS A 12 -16.35 -14.62 -13.96
N THR A 13 -15.77 -13.45 -14.28
CA THR A 13 -15.44 -12.42 -13.29
C THR A 13 -16.68 -11.89 -12.59
N PHE A 14 -17.77 -11.66 -13.35
CA PHE A 14 -19.07 -11.25 -12.81
C PHE A 14 -19.64 -12.30 -11.85
N THR A 15 -19.60 -13.57 -12.22
CA THR A 15 -20.02 -14.67 -11.34
C THR A 15 -19.21 -14.69 -10.04
N MET A 16 -17.88 -14.53 -10.12
CA MET A 16 -17.02 -14.48 -8.96
C MET A 16 -17.30 -13.25 -8.09
N ALA A 17 -17.60 -12.10 -8.69
CA ALA A 17 -17.99 -10.91 -7.94
C ALA A 17 -19.26 -11.16 -7.11
N HIS A 18 -20.28 -11.80 -7.67
CA HIS A 18 -21.47 -12.18 -6.92
C HIS A 18 -21.19 -13.18 -5.79
N VAL A 19 -20.28 -14.13 -5.99
CA VAL A 19 -19.86 -15.07 -4.94
C VAL A 19 -19.17 -14.30 -3.80
N ILE A 20 -18.26 -13.38 -4.11
CA ILE A 20 -17.57 -12.54 -3.13
C ILE A 20 -18.56 -11.69 -2.34
N ALA A 21 -19.50 -11.03 -3.04
CA ALA A 21 -20.54 -10.21 -2.41
C ALA A 21 -21.40 -11.02 -1.42
N ASN A 22 -21.80 -12.23 -1.79
CA ASN A 22 -22.62 -13.09 -0.92
C ASN A 22 -21.86 -13.64 0.29
N ILE A 23 -20.56 -13.93 0.15
CA ILE A 23 -19.74 -14.48 1.24
C ILE A 23 -19.32 -13.38 2.21
N SER A 24 -19.10 -12.15 1.74
CA SER A 24 -18.72 -10.97 2.53
C SER A 24 -17.49 -11.20 3.44
N LYS A 25 -16.45 -11.84 2.91
CA LYS A 25 -15.19 -12.12 3.62
C LYS A 25 -14.00 -11.52 2.87
N PRO A 26 -12.90 -11.21 3.57
CA PRO A 26 -11.65 -10.86 2.90
C PRO A 26 -11.30 -11.90 1.85
N THR A 27 -11.03 -11.45 0.63
CA THR A 27 -10.87 -12.32 -0.54
C THR A 27 -9.52 -12.08 -1.20
N LEU A 28 -8.83 -13.17 -1.54
CA LEU A 28 -7.60 -13.15 -2.33
C LEU A 28 -7.87 -13.74 -3.71
N VAL A 29 -7.63 -12.94 -4.75
CA VAL A 29 -7.67 -13.35 -6.15
C VAL A 29 -6.24 -13.42 -6.68
N ILE A 30 -5.82 -14.58 -7.19
CA ILE A 30 -4.46 -14.78 -7.70
C ILE A 30 -4.50 -14.92 -9.22
N ALA A 31 -3.79 -14.06 -9.92
CA ALA A 31 -3.59 -14.09 -11.35
C ALA A 31 -2.18 -14.58 -11.71
N HIS A 32 -2.01 -15.21 -12.85
CA HIS A 32 -0.72 -15.77 -13.26
C HIS A 32 0.32 -14.68 -13.67
N ASN A 33 -0.12 -13.47 -14.00
CA ASN A 33 0.76 -12.35 -14.33
C ASN A 33 0.20 -11.00 -13.85
N LYS A 34 1.03 -9.95 -13.92
CA LYS A 34 0.69 -8.59 -13.50
C LYS A 34 -0.41 -7.95 -14.33
N THR A 35 -0.40 -8.18 -15.65
CA THR A 35 -1.38 -7.59 -16.58
C THR A 35 -2.79 -8.07 -16.28
N LEU A 36 -2.97 -9.38 -16.12
CA LEU A 36 -4.28 -9.95 -15.75
C LEU A 36 -4.69 -9.51 -14.33
N ALA A 37 -3.73 -9.44 -13.40
CA ALA A 37 -4.02 -8.93 -12.06
C ALA A 37 -4.51 -7.47 -12.09
N ALA A 38 -3.90 -6.61 -12.93
CA ALA A 38 -4.34 -5.22 -13.09
C ALA A 38 -5.75 -5.13 -13.69
N GLN A 39 -6.03 -5.90 -14.74
CA GLN A 39 -7.36 -5.97 -15.35
C GLN A 39 -8.43 -6.41 -14.33
N LEU A 40 -8.18 -7.51 -13.62
CA LEU A 40 -9.11 -8.01 -12.61
C LEU A 40 -9.31 -7.02 -11.46
N ALA A 41 -8.24 -6.34 -11.01
CA ALA A 41 -8.35 -5.31 -9.99
C ALA A 41 -9.24 -4.15 -10.44
N GLN A 42 -9.15 -3.75 -11.72
CA GLN A 42 -10.02 -2.72 -12.29
C GLN A 42 -11.48 -3.19 -12.35
N GLU A 43 -11.75 -4.39 -12.87
CA GLU A 43 -13.09 -4.97 -12.93
C GLU A 43 -13.71 -5.08 -11.52
N PHE A 44 -12.96 -5.56 -10.52
CA PHE A 44 -13.46 -5.65 -9.14
C PHE A 44 -13.71 -4.28 -8.50
N ARG A 45 -12.93 -3.23 -8.81
CA ARG A 45 -13.25 -1.87 -8.34
C ARG A 45 -14.57 -1.35 -8.88
N GLU A 46 -14.90 -1.69 -10.12
CA GLU A 46 -16.19 -1.32 -10.72
C GLU A 46 -17.36 -2.08 -10.07
N PHE A 47 -17.18 -3.37 -9.75
CA PHE A 47 -18.20 -4.17 -9.04
C PHE A 47 -18.34 -3.80 -7.57
N PHE A 48 -17.30 -3.30 -6.93
CA PHE A 48 -17.22 -3.05 -5.49
C PHE A 48 -16.69 -1.63 -5.17
N PRO A 49 -17.42 -0.56 -5.51
CA PRO A 49 -16.94 0.81 -5.36
C PRO A 49 -16.69 1.21 -3.89
N GLU A 50 -17.38 0.58 -2.93
CA GLU A 50 -17.23 0.87 -1.49
C GLU A 50 -16.21 -0.03 -0.78
N HIS A 51 -15.77 -1.11 -1.41
CA HIS A 51 -14.82 -2.06 -0.82
C HIS A 51 -13.37 -1.65 -1.04
N ALA A 52 -12.48 -2.14 -0.19
CA ALA A 52 -11.05 -1.96 -0.35
C ALA A 52 -10.49 -2.96 -1.38
N VAL A 53 -10.51 -2.57 -2.66
CA VAL A 53 -9.96 -3.40 -3.74
C VAL A 53 -8.52 -2.99 -4.02
N HIS A 54 -7.58 -3.88 -3.72
CA HIS A 54 -6.15 -3.64 -3.83
C HIS A 54 -5.48 -4.49 -4.90
N TYR A 55 -4.53 -3.87 -5.59
CA TYR A 55 -3.62 -4.52 -6.54
C TYR A 55 -2.30 -4.81 -5.84
N PHE A 56 -1.88 -6.09 -5.83
CA PHE A 56 -0.72 -6.56 -5.07
C PHE A 56 0.21 -7.37 -5.95
N VAL A 57 1.34 -6.80 -6.33
CA VAL A 57 2.31 -7.43 -7.25
C VAL A 57 3.73 -7.35 -6.70
N SER A 58 4.67 -8.05 -7.33
CA SER A 58 6.08 -8.02 -6.94
C SER A 58 6.69 -6.63 -7.15
N TYR A 59 7.70 -6.28 -6.33
CA TYR A 59 8.40 -4.99 -6.38
C TYR A 59 9.05 -4.70 -7.74
N TYR A 60 9.52 -5.75 -8.44
CA TYR A 60 10.29 -5.58 -9.66
C TYR A 60 9.36 -5.47 -10.87
N ASP A 61 9.31 -4.30 -11.46
CA ASP A 61 8.56 -4.05 -12.71
C ASP A 61 9.41 -4.34 -13.94
N TYR A 62 10.69 -4.09 -13.84
CA TYR A 62 11.61 -4.19 -14.93
C TYR A 62 12.91 -4.87 -14.46
N TYR A 63 13.26 -5.94 -15.12
CA TYR A 63 14.53 -6.60 -15.00
C TYR A 63 15.31 -6.32 -16.29
N GLN A 64 16.26 -5.41 -16.25
CA GLN A 64 17.23 -5.25 -17.32
C GLN A 64 18.35 -6.24 -17.06
N PRO A 65 18.51 -7.29 -17.90
CA PRO A 65 19.64 -8.18 -17.77
C PRO A 65 20.92 -7.42 -18.05
N GLU A 66 22.01 -7.84 -17.42
CA GLU A 66 23.35 -7.38 -17.78
C GLU A 66 23.58 -7.64 -19.27
N ALA A 67 24.01 -6.63 -19.99
CA ALA A 67 24.34 -6.74 -21.39
C ALA A 67 25.65 -6.01 -21.68
N TYR A 68 26.55 -6.67 -22.37
CA TYR A 68 27.77 -6.06 -22.90
C TYR A 68 27.62 -5.88 -24.42
N MET A 69 27.75 -4.64 -24.86
CA MET A 69 27.76 -4.30 -26.29
C MET A 69 29.20 -4.14 -26.79
N PRO A 70 29.77 -5.13 -27.47
CA PRO A 70 31.20 -5.11 -27.91
C PRO A 70 31.52 -4.01 -28.88
N VAL A 71 30.52 -3.55 -29.67
CA VAL A 71 30.70 -2.52 -30.69
C VAL A 71 30.98 -1.14 -30.09
N THR A 72 30.40 -0.86 -28.90
CA THR A 72 30.54 0.44 -28.25
C THR A 72 31.33 0.36 -26.93
N ASP A 73 31.86 -0.82 -26.60
CA ASP A 73 32.52 -1.11 -25.32
C ASP A 73 31.69 -0.63 -24.12
N THR A 74 30.38 -0.86 -24.21
CA THR A 74 29.44 -0.39 -23.18
C THR A 74 28.91 -1.56 -22.39
N PHE A 75 29.16 -1.52 -21.08
CA PHE A 75 28.55 -2.44 -20.11
C PHE A 75 27.27 -1.82 -19.57
N ILE A 76 26.13 -2.50 -19.73
CA ILE A 76 24.85 -2.13 -19.15
C ILE A 76 24.70 -2.91 -17.87
N GLU A 77 24.80 -2.22 -16.74
CA GLU A 77 24.60 -2.83 -15.42
C GLU A 77 23.17 -3.29 -15.23
N LYS A 78 23.02 -4.34 -14.42
CA LYS A 78 21.73 -4.82 -13.96
C LYS A 78 21.08 -3.76 -13.08
N ASP A 79 20.04 -3.10 -13.58
CA ASP A 79 19.27 -2.13 -12.82
C ASP A 79 17.93 -2.73 -12.38
N ALA A 80 17.76 -2.85 -11.08
CA ALA A 80 16.49 -3.26 -10.44
C ALA A 80 15.92 -2.06 -9.69
N GLN A 81 15.20 -1.21 -10.39
CA GLN A 81 14.53 -0.08 -9.75
C GLN A 81 13.30 -0.55 -8.97
N ILE A 82 13.26 -0.22 -7.69
CA ILE A 82 12.06 -0.38 -6.87
C ILE A 82 11.06 0.68 -7.30
N ASN A 83 9.94 0.25 -7.86
CA ASN A 83 8.86 1.15 -8.23
C ASN A 83 8.16 1.64 -6.95
N LYS A 84 8.32 2.93 -6.64
CA LYS A 84 7.72 3.57 -5.45
C LYS A 84 6.19 3.44 -5.41
N GLU A 85 5.53 3.42 -6.56
CA GLU A 85 4.08 3.24 -6.63
C GLU A 85 3.67 1.81 -6.24
N ILE A 86 4.41 0.80 -6.68
CA ILE A 86 4.16 -0.59 -6.26
C ILE A 86 4.38 -0.74 -4.75
N ASP A 87 5.41 -0.12 -4.20
CA ASP A 87 5.67 -0.12 -2.76
C ASP A 87 4.50 0.49 -1.99
N ARG A 88 4.03 1.66 -2.42
CA ARG A 88 2.84 2.32 -1.87
C ARG A 88 1.60 1.41 -1.91
N LEU A 89 1.33 0.76 -3.04
CA LEU A 89 0.18 -0.14 -3.21
C LEU A 89 0.28 -1.37 -2.29
N ARG A 90 1.47 -1.91 -2.09
CA ARG A 90 1.71 -3.03 -1.17
C ARG A 90 1.48 -2.64 0.29
N HIS A 91 1.98 -1.48 0.70
CA HIS A 91 1.72 -0.95 2.05
C HIS A 91 0.22 -0.68 2.27
N ALA A 92 -0.47 -0.06 1.30
CA ALA A 92 -1.90 0.17 1.36
C ALA A 92 -2.71 -1.14 1.49
N THR A 93 -2.31 -2.18 0.76
CA THR A 93 -2.92 -3.52 0.86
C THR A 93 -2.76 -4.11 2.25
N THR A 94 -1.56 -4.06 2.81
CA THR A 94 -1.27 -4.60 4.15
C THR A 94 -2.04 -3.83 5.22
N GLN A 95 -2.08 -2.50 5.11
CA GLN A 95 -2.85 -1.64 6.01
C GLN A 95 -4.35 -1.97 5.96
N ALA A 96 -4.91 -2.14 4.76
CA ALA A 96 -6.32 -2.49 4.59
C ALA A 96 -6.66 -3.84 5.23
N LEU A 97 -5.81 -4.85 5.07
CA LEU A 97 -5.99 -6.17 5.71
C LEU A 97 -6.04 -6.10 7.24
N LEU A 98 -5.27 -5.20 7.84
CA LEU A 98 -5.23 -5.03 9.30
C LEU A 98 -6.39 -4.20 9.86
N THR A 99 -7.03 -3.39 9.03
CA THR A 99 -8.00 -2.40 9.49
C THR A 99 -9.43 -2.61 8.98
N ARG A 100 -9.62 -3.36 7.88
CA ARG A 100 -10.91 -3.56 7.21
C ARG A 100 -11.25 -5.04 7.07
N LYS A 101 -12.54 -5.34 6.94
CA LYS A 101 -13.06 -6.70 6.70
C LYS A 101 -13.56 -6.92 5.27
N ASP A 102 -13.80 -5.83 4.55
CA ASP A 102 -14.31 -5.79 3.18
C ASP A 102 -13.18 -5.64 2.14
N VAL A 103 -12.12 -6.43 2.31
CA VAL A 103 -10.90 -6.33 1.49
C VAL A 103 -10.91 -7.37 0.37
N ILE A 104 -10.64 -6.93 -0.85
CA ILE A 104 -10.40 -7.78 -2.02
C ILE A 104 -8.99 -7.49 -2.52
N ILE A 105 -8.12 -8.49 -2.48
CA ILE A 105 -6.75 -8.37 -2.97
C ILE A 105 -6.63 -9.13 -4.28
N VAL A 106 -6.21 -8.44 -5.33
CA VAL A 106 -5.86 -9.04 -6.60
C VAL A 106 -4.35 -9.06 -6.75
N ALA A 107 -3.79 -10.25 -6.71
CA ALA A 107 -2.35 -10.46 -6.66
C ALA A 107 -1.83 -11.22 -7.87
N SER A 108 -0.60 -10.93 -8.30
CA SER A 108 0.12 -11.81 -9.21
C SER A 108 0.84 -12.92 -8.43
N VAL A 109 0.99 -14.10 -9.03
CA VAL A 109 1.69 -15.24 -8.38
C VAL A 109 3.11 -14.88 -7.93
N SER A 110 3.78 -13.96 -8.62
CA SER A 110 5.14 -13.50 -8.28
C SER A 110 5.24 -12.73 -6.97
N CYS A 111 4.11 -12.25 -6.42
CA CYS A 111 4.08 -11.51 -5.15
C CYS A 111 4.24 -12.41 -3.91
N LEU A 112 4.14 -13.72 -4.05
CA LEU A 112 4.26 -14.69 -2.95
C LEU A 112 5.67 -14.72 -2.33
N TYR A 113 6.65 -14.18 -3.04
CA TYR A 113 8.04 -14.12 -2.58
C TYR A 113 8.33 -12.76 -1.92
N GLY A 114 9.16 -12.76 -0.87
CA GLY A 114 9.62 -11.55 -0.19
C GLY A 114 8.57 -10.88 0.71
N LEU A 115 7.60 -11.64 1.20
CA LEU A 115 6.66 -11.17 2.21
C LEU A 115 7.32 -11.18 3.59
N GLY A 116 7.29 -10.04 4.28
CA GLY A 116 7.69 -9.94 5.69
C GLY A 116 6.66 -10.59 6.63
N SER A 117 7.00 -10.66 7.92
CA SER A 117 6.08 -11.17 8.94
C SER A 117 4.92 -10.20 9.18
N PRO A 118 3.65 -10.64 9.09
CA PRO A 118 2.50 -9.79 9.42
C PRO A 118 2.56 -9.24 10.85
N LYS A 119 3.10 -9.99 11.81
CA LYS A 119 3.27 -9.54 13.20
C LYS A 119 4.23 -8.36 13.31
N GLN A 120 5.36 -8.41 12.62
CA GLN A 120 6.32 -7.30 12.60
C GLN A 120 5.72 -6.04 11.97
N TYR A 121 4.84 -6.20 10.99
CA TYR A 121 4.14 -5.08 10.39
C TYR A 121 3.10 -4.49 11.34
N GLU A 122 2.35 -5.33 12.06
CA GLU A 122 1.36 -4.90 13.04
C GLU A 122 2.00 -4.18 14.24
N GLU A 123 3.11 -4.70 14.75
CA GLU A 123 3.89 -4.10 15.85
C GLU A 123 4.45 -2.71 15.49
N LYS A 124 4.74 -2.47 14.21
CA LYS A 124 5.23 -1.19 13.70
C LYS A 124 4.13 -0.18 13.34
N ASN A 125 2.86 -0.55 13.46
CA ASN A 125 1.75 0.38 13.24
C ASN A 125 1.48 1.24 14.46
N THR A 126 1.28 2.54 14.24
CA THR A 126 0.86 3.47 15.27
C THR A 126 -0.55 3.94 14.99
N ARG A 127 -1.47 3.66 15.91
CA ARG A 127 -2.83 4.22 15.88
C ARG A 127 -2.85 5.49 16.70
N LEU A 128 -3.46 6.54 16.15
CA LEU A 128 -3.62 7.83 16.81
C LEU A 128 -5.07 8.26 16.73
N SER A 129 -5.59 8.74 17.85
CA SER A 129 -6.97 9.24 17.97
C SER A 129 -6.98 10.59 18.65
N ILE A 130 -8.00 11.40 18.35
CA ILE A 130 -8.24 12.65 19.07
C ILE A 130 -8.49 12.32 20.54
N GLY A 131 -7.80 13.00 21.45
CA GLY A 131 -7.85 12.75 22.87
C GLY A 131 -6.73 11.87 23.42
N ASP A 132 -5.95 11.21 22.57
CA ASP A 132 -4.81 10.40 22.99
C ASP A 132 -3.79 11.26 23.76
N LYS A 133 -3.33 10.70 24.87
CA LYS A 133 -2.30 11.35 25.71
C LYS A 133 -0.91 10.95 25.22
N ILE A 134 -0.33 11.79 24.43
CA ILE A 134 1.03 11.66 23.92
C ILE A 134 1.65 13.03 23.77
N ASN A 135 2.89 13.19 24.21
CA ASN A 135 3.61 14.42 23.96
C ASN A 135 4.25 14.39 22.55
N ARG A 136 4.57 15.58 22.05
CA ARG A 136 5.15 15.75 20.71
C ARG A 136 6.43 14.94 20.51
N ASN A 137 7.31 14.94 21.50
CA ASN A 137 8.62 14.28 21.37
C ASN A 137 8.47 12.75 21.31
N ASP A 138 7.56 12.20 22.10
CA ASP A 138 7.27 10.76 22.07
C ASP A 138 6.60 10.35 20.77
N LEU A 139 5.72 11.21 20.22
CA LEU A 139 5.13 10.95 18.89
C LEU A 139 6.20 10.99 17.79
N MET A 140 7.10 11.96 17.82
CA MET A 140 8.22 12.01 16.86
C MET A 140 9.15 10.79 16.99
N ARG A 141 9.46 10.33 18.21
CA ARG A 141 10.25 9.10 18.41
C ARG A 141 9.54 7.89 17.81
N LYS A 142 8.25 7.71 18.09
CA LYS A 142 7.45 6.63 17.51
C LYS A 142 7.48 6.65 15.98
N LEU A 143 7.40 7.82 15.36
CA LEU A 143 7.49 7.95 13.90
C LEU A 143 8.87 7.51 13.38
N VAL A 144 9.95 7.91 14.06
CA VAL A 144 11.32 7.46 13.70
C VAL A 144 11.48 5.94 13.90
N ASP A 145 10.94 5.38 14.97
CA ASP A 145 11.00 3.93 15.26
C ASP A 145 10.30 3.09 14.20
N ILE A 146 9.27 3.65 13.55
CA ILE A 146 8.59 3.04 12.40
C ILE A 146 9.13 3.50 11.04
N HIS A 147 10.38 4.02 11.03
CA HIS A 147 11.15 4.41 9.85
C HIS A 147 10.64 5.62 9.07
N PHE A 148 9.88 6.51 9.70
CA PHE A 148 9.62 7.82 9.11
C PHE A 148 10.84 8.74 9.25
N GLU A 149 11.13 9.48 8.21
CA GLU A 149 12.21 10.45 8.19
C GLU A 149 11.70 11.86 8.55
N ARG A 150 12.43 12.55 9.40
CA ARG A 150 12.14 13.96 9.71
C ARG A 150 12.69 14.86 8.62
N THR A 151 11.88 15.79 8.13
CA THR A 151 12.30 16.83 7.18
C THR A 151 11.82 18.20 7.63
N ASN A 152 12.43 19.26 7.10
CA ASN A 152 11.95 20.64 7.20
C ASN A 152 11.49 21.19 5.84
N ALA A 153 11.62 20.39 4.78
CA ALA A 153 11.17 20.68 3.42
C ALA A 153 9.73 20.18 3.19
N ASP A 154 9.30 20.19 1.94
CA ASP A 154 8.03 19.60 1.54
C ASP A 154 8.04 18.09 1.79
N LEU A 155 6.89 17.59 2.25
CA LEU A 155 6.77 16.19 2.64
C LEU A 155 6.69 15.28 1.43
N SER A 156 7.45 14.19 1.50
CA SER A 156 7.32 13.03 0.63
C SER A 156 6.79 11.83 1.44
N PRO A 157 6.23 10.80 0.78
CA PRO A 157 5.79 9.58 1.46
C PRO A 157 6.86 9.01 2.40
N GLY A 158 6.46 8.66 3.62
CA GLY A 158 7.37 8.18 4.67
C GLY A 158 8.08 9.28 5.45
N GLN A 159 7.69 10.54 5.28
CA GLN A 159 8.30 11.68 5.99
C GLN A 159 7.32 12.37 6.92
N PHE A 160 7.87 13.08 7.90
CA PHE A 160 7.12 13.96 8.78
C PHE A 160 7.84 15.28 9.03
N ARG A 161 7.07 16.33 9.33
CA ARG A 161 7.55 17.66 9.66
C ARG A 161 6.90 18.15 10.96
N SER A 162 7.67 18.80 11.82
CA SER A 162 7.17 19.39 13.06
C SER A 162 7.28 20.89 13.02
N THR A 163 6.14 21.59 13.14
CA THR A 163 6.06 23.05 13.16
C THR A 163 5.26 23.50 14.39
N GLY A 164 5.96 24.00 15.42
CA GLY A 164 5.33 24.37 16.68
C GLY A 164 4.65 23.17 17.37
N ALA A 165 3.36 23.27 17.63
CA ALA A 165 2.54 22.22 18.25
C ALA A 165 1.93 21.24 17.23
N ARG A 166 2.27 21.39 15.94
CA ARG A 166 1.72 20.60 14.83
C ARG A 166 2.77 19.65 14.29
N LEU A 167 2.34 18.41 14.01
CA LEU A 167 3.07 17.43 13.22
C LEU A 167 2.30 17.14 11.94
N ASP A 168 2.98 17.32 10.82
CA ASP A 168 2.49 16.91 9.51
C ASP A 168 3.19 15.60 9.14
N VAL A 169 2.43 14.56 8.78
CA VAL A 169 2.93 13.22 8.48
C VAL A 169 2.37 12.76 7.14
N MET A 170 3.23 12.28 6.25
CA MET A 170 2.82 11.70 4.97
C MET A 170 3.08 10.19 4.97
N PRO A 171 2.04 9.36 5.13
CA PRO A 171 2.18 7.90 5.12
C PRO A 171 2.69 7.40 3.77
N VAL A 172 3.45 6.29 3.78
CA VAL A 172 3.93 5.64 2.54
C VAL A 172 2.78 5.12 1.69
N SER A 173 1.69 4.70 2.33
CA SER A 173 0.53 4.06 1.68
C SER A 173 -0.46 5.05 1.04
N GLU A 174 -0.28 6.36 1.25
CA GLU A 174 -1.30 7.36 0.91
C GLU A 174 -0.74 8.50 0.06
N THR A 175 -1.63 9.21 -0.63
CA THR A 175 -1.30 10.39 -1.45
C THR A 175 -1.53 11.70 -0.70
N PHE A 176 -2.10 11.66 0.50
CA PHE A 176 -2.39 12.82 1.34
C PHE A 176 -1.60 12.76 2.65
N MET A 177 -1.46 13.91 3.28
CA MET A 177 -0.81 14.03 4.58
C MET A 177 -1.83 14.18 5.71
N TYR A 178 -1.43 13.80 6.90
CA TYR A 178 -2.17 14.08 8.13
C TYR A 178 -1.47 15.18 8.90
N SER A 179 -2.26 16.19 9.29
CA SER A 179 -1.81 17.25 10.20
C SER A 179 -2.38 16.98 11.58
N ILE A 180 -1.50 16.75 12.56
CA ILE A 180 -1.82 16.38 13.93
C ILE A 180 -1.49 17.57 14.83
N GLU A 181 -2.50 18.16 15.45
CA GLU A 181 -2.33 19.26 16.39
C GLU A 181 -2.33 18.73 17.84
N LEU A 182 -1.31 19.15 18.60
CA LEU A 182 -1.18 18.80 20.00
C LEU A 182 -1.34 20.03 20.88
N MET A 183 -2.06 19.87 22.00
CA MET A 183 -2.15 20.87 23.06
C MET A 183 -1.64 20.23 24.35
N GLY A 184 -0.48 20.69 24.82
CA GLY A 184 0.24 20.02 25.90
C GLY A 184 0.62 18.58 25.52
N ASN A 185 0.07 17.61 26.25
CA ASN A 185 0.33 16.18 26.04
C ASN A 185 -0.89 15.45 25.46
N SER A 186 -1.75 16.12 24.69
CA SER A 186 -2.92 15.49 24.09
C SER A 186 -3.10 15.90 22.64
N ILE A 187 -3.55 14.94 21.81
CA ILE A 187 -3.94 15.19 20.43
C ILE A 187 -5.31 15.86 20.46
N THR A 188 -5.38 17.08 19.93
CA THR A 188 -6.63 17.87 19.90
C THR A 188 -7.31 17.81 18.54
N LYS A 189 -6.53 17.59 17.46
CA LYS A 189 -7.07 17.58 16.11
C LYS A 189 -6.23 16.70 15.18
N ILE A 190 -6.89 16.01 14.28
CA ILE A 190 -6.25 15.29 13.17
C ILE A 190 -6.98 15.71 11.90
N LEU A 191 -6.25 16.30 10.97
CA LEU A 191 -6.76 16.73 9.66
C LEU A 191 -6.10 15.90 8.56
N LYS A 192 -6.91 15.48 7.60
CA LYS A 192 -6.46 14.90 6.35
C LYS A 192 -6.36 16.02 5.32
N ILE A 193 -5.20 16.21 4.73
CA ILE A 193 -4.89 17.31 3.83
C ILE A 193 -4.38 16.74 2.50
N ASP A 194 -4.98 17.17 1.42
CA ASP A 194 -4.46 16.91 0.08
C ASP A 194 -3.28 17.88 -0.17
N PRO A 195 -2.09 17.39 -0.53
CA PRO A 195 -0.92 18.24 -0.74
C PRO A 195 -0.92 19.01 -2.08
N ILE A 196 -1.98 18.88 -2.91
CA ILE A 196 -2.11 19.58 -4.21
C ILE A 196 -2.69 20.96 -4.02
#